data_6dc2d6c41ac5dc03f9c06f3f12c76c79
#
_entry.id   6dc2d6c41ac5dc03f9c06f3f12c76c79
#
_cell.length_a   1.000
_cell.length_b   1.000
_cell.length_c   1.000
_cell.angle_alpha   90.00
_cell.angle_beta   90.00
_cell.angle_gamma   90.00
#
_symmetry.space_group_name_H-M   'P 1'
#
loop_
_entity.id
_entity.type
_entity.pdbx_description
1 polymer ?
#
loop_
_entity_poly.entity_id
_entity_poly.type
_entity_poly.pdbx_seq_one_letter_code
_entity_poly.pdbx_strand_id
1 'polypeptide(L)'
;ILNGTKRFITNAAYEGPILLFARDSETENITAFVFDKLGEGYSTSTPWDVVGMHGSSIYDVFLDNVCVHESCILGKPGDGFPILLGTVAHSKVALCATFVGTMAASYSLAVKYATTKMHRDKPISKFPSIQLKIAQIAAKLESARLLTRELAEHTDDRSNIDQMKAWVGMVKAYVSDISVETNLLAMNVLGAYGVTEEYKVERYLRDSLIAPHIEGVSDLQRIIAGSYILGTSDELV
;
A
#
# COMPACT_ATOMS: atom_id res chain seq x y z
N ILE A 1 15.09 7.08 26.10
CA ILE A 1 13.68 7.31 26.48
C ILE A 1 12.95 7.83 25.26
N LEU A 2 11.83 7.18 24.90
CA LEU A 2 11.01 7.54 23.75
C LEU A 2 9.70 8.18 24.22
N ASN A 3 9.36 9.32 23.63
CA ASN A 3 8.11 10.05 23.87
C ASN A 3 7.48 10.48 22.56
N GLY A 4 6.15 10.44 22.47
CA GLY A 4 5.41 10.93 21.33
C GLY A 4 4.27 10.06 20.89
N THR A 5 3.68 10.40 19.73
CA THR A 5 2.52 9.70 19.17
C THR A 5 2.79 9.30 17.72
N LYS A 6 2.39 8.09 17.34
CA LYS A 6 2.36 7.63 15.95
C LYS A 6 0.92 7.34 15.55
N ARG A 7 0.54 7.67 14.33
CA ARG A 7 -0.80 7.43 13.82
C ARG A 7 -0.82 6.38 12.72
N PHE A 8 -1.95 5.69 12.61
CA PHE A 8 -2.21 4.70 11.58
C PHE A 8 -1.19 3.56 11.54
N ILE A 9 -0.83 3.04 12.72
CA ILE A 9 0.17 1.97 12.84
C ILE A 9 -0.52 0.62 12.78
N THR A 10 -0.24 -0.11 11.73
CA THR A 10 -0.78 -1.46 11.49
C THR A 10 -0.30 -2.43 12.56
N ASN A 11 -1.23 -3.21 13.10
CA ASN A 11 -0.98 -4.27 14.08
C ASN A 11 -0.29 -3.79 15.39
N ALA A 12 -0.42 -2.52 15.75
CA ALA A 12 0.29 -1.95 16.90
C ALA A 12 -0.14 -2.56 18.25
N ALA A 13 -1.36 -3.06 18.37
CA ALA A 13 -1.86 -3.68 19.60
C ALA A 13 -1.52 -5.17 19.75
N TYR A 14 -0.94 -5.81 18.73
CA TYR A 14 -0.55 -7.22 18.81
C TYR A 14 0.88 -7.36 19.36
N GLU A 15 1.13 -8.43 20.11
CA GLU A 15 2.46 -8.76 20.63
C GLU A 15 3.53 -8.89 19.54
N GLY A 16 4.78 -8.66 19.90
CA GLY A 16 5.94 -8.80 19.05
C GLY A 16 6.69 -7.49 18.80
N PRO A 17 7.73 -7.51 18.00
CA PRO A 17 8.59 -6.36 17.78
C PRO A 17 7.92 -5.24 16.99
N ILE A 18 8.35 -4.01 17.24
CA ILE A 18 8.06 -2.83 16.45
C ILE A 18 9.34 -2.22 15.91
N LEU A 19 9.35 -1.85 14.64
CA LEU A 19 10.35 -0.92 14.09
C LEU A 19 9.82 0.50 14.23
N LEU A 20 10.53 1.33 14.99
CA LEU A 20 10.11 2.69 15.29
C LEU A 20 11.23 3.67 14.96
N PHE A 21 10.86 4.79 14.36
CA PHE A 21 11.78 5.89 14.06
C PHE A 21 11.48 7.07 15.00
N ALA A 22 12.51 7.56 15.67
CA ALA A 22 12.42 8.72 16.55
C ALA A 22 13.53 9.72 16.24
N ARG A 23 13.21 11.00 16.44
CA ARG A 23 14.17 12.10 16.32
C ARG A 23 14.90 12.24 17.64
N ASP A 24 16.21 12.33 17.61
CA ASP A 24 17.03 12.68 18.75
C ASP A 24 16.83 14.15 19.12
N SER A 25 16.63 14.45 20.41
CA SER A 25 16.32 15.80 20.88
C SER A 25 17.51 16.78 20.85
N GLU A 26 18.72 16.27 20.78
CA GLU A 26 19.94 17.10 20.79
C GLU A 26 20.50 17.29 19.39
N THR A 27 20.51 16.22 18.59
CA THR A 27 21.13 16.21 17.26
C THR A 27 20.15 16.42 16.11
N GLU A 28 18.83 16.35 16.38
CA GLU A 28 17.76 16.37 15.39
C GLU A 28 17.80 15.19 14.39
N ASN A 29 18.77 14.29 14.51
CA ASN A 29 18.91 13.13 13.64
C ASN A 29 17.84 12.07 13.94
N ILE A 30 17.46 11.29 12.92
CA ILE A 30 16.52 10.20 13.09
C ILE A 30 17.27 8.91 13.40
N THR A 31 16.84 8.20 14.44
CA THR A 31 17.36 6.89 14.83
C THR A 31 16.25 5.85 14.70
N ALA A 32 16.60 4.65 14.21
CA ALA A 32 15.70 3.50 14.11
C ALA A 32 15.87 2.60 15.34
N PHE A 33 14.75 2.14 15.88
CA PHE A 33 14.69 1.25 17.04
C PHE A 33 13.87 0.01 16.73
N VAL A 34 14.31 -1.15 17.21
CA VAL A 34 13.55 -2.40 17.20
C VAL A 34 13.42 -2.90 18.61
N PHE A 35 12.20 -2.94 19.14
CA PHE A 35 11.94 -3.40 20.52
C PHE A 35 10.56 -4.07 20.60
N ASP A 36 10.36 -4.87 21.65
CA ASP A 36 9.06 -5.51 21.88
C ASP A 36 8.03 -4.48 22.36
N LYS A 37 6.87 -4.51 21.72
CA LYS A 37 5.70 -3.73 22.13
C LYS A 37 5.19 -4.17 23.51
N LEU A 38 4.30 -3.39 24.09
CA LEU A 38 3.60 -3.68 25.34
C LEU A 38 4.46 -3.58 26.60
N GLY A 39 5.64 -2.91 26.51
CA GLY A 39 6.39 -2.48 27.68
C GLY A 39 5.73 -1.30 28.42
N GLU A 40 6.28 -0.95 29.58
CA GLU A 40 5.85 0.22 30.34
C GLU A 40 5.93 1.49 29.49
N GLY A 41 4.87 2.31 29.53
CA GLY A 41 4.76 3.55 28.76
C GLY A 41 4.30 3.38 27.30
N TYR A 42 4.16 2.15 26.78
CA TYR A 42 3.58 1.89 25.46
C TYR A 42 2.08 1.61 25.56
N SER A 43 1.28 2.35 24.82
CA SER A 43 -0.16 2.09 24.72
C SER A 43 -0.71 2.36 23.32
N THR A 44 -1.89 1.85 23.03
CA THR A 44 -2.56 2.05 21.74
C THR A 44 -3.99 2.54 21.92
N SER A 45 -4.53 3.20 20.89
CA SER A 45 -5.96 3.48 20.80
C SER A 45 -6.77 2.20 20.59
N THR A 46 -8.10 2.33 20.55
CA THR A 46 -8.96 1.37 19.85
C THR A 46 -8.62 1.37 18.35
N PRO A 47 -8.87 0.25 17.62
CA PRO A 47 -8.61 0.23 16.19
C PRO A 47 -9.49 1.24 15.45
N TRP A 48 -8.93 1.84 14.40
CA TRP A 48 -9.69 2.68 13.48
C TRP A 48 -10.66 1.85 12.63
N ASP A 49 -11.89 2.34 12.47
CA ASP A 49 -12.81 1.81 11.46
C ASP A 49 -12.41 2.32 10.08
N VAL A 50 -12.10 1.40 9.18
CA VAL A 50 -11.61 1.70 7.83
C VAL A 50 -12.53 1.11 6.78
N VAL A 51 -12.52 1.68 5.57
CA VAL A 51 -13.41 1.28 4.47
C VAL A 51 -13.12 -0.13 3.94
N GLY A 52 -11.90 -0.63 4.08
CA GLY A 52 -11.46 -1.94 3.59
C GLY A 52 -10.26 -2.46 4.38
N MET A 53 -9.70 -3.60 3.95
CA MET A 53 -8.59 -4.29 4.64
C MET A 53 -8.87 -4.57 6.12
N HIS A 54 -10.10 -4.96 6.46
CA HIS A 54 -10.57 -5.16 7.84
C HIS A 54 -9.79 -6.22 8.61
N GLY A 55 -9.07 -7.11 7.92
CA GLY A 55 -8.17 -8.08 8.54
C GLY A 55 -6.83 -7.48 9.01
N SER A 56 -6.57 -6.19 8.76
CA SER A 56 -5.35 -5.47 9.12
C SER A 56 -5.71 -4.27 9.98
N SER A 57 -5.81 -4.46 11.28
CA SER A 57 -6.23 -3.42 12.23
C SER A 57 -5.15 -2.33 12.37
N ILE A 58 -5.59 -1.09 12.41
CA ILE A 58 -4.75 0.11 12.46
C ILE A 58 -5.02 0.88 13.75
N TYR A 59 -3.99 1.38 14.40
CA TYR A 59 -4.05 2.02 15.71
C TYR A 59 -3.25 3.33 15.74
N ASP A 60 -3.57 4.20 16.70
CA ASP A 60 -2.61 5.20 17.17
C ASP A 60 -1.75 4.56 18.28
N VAL A 61 -0.48 4.91 18.33
CA VAL A 61 0.48 4.48 19.35
C VAL A 61 0.88 5.69 20.18
N PHE A 62 0.84 5.53 21.49
CA PHE A 62 1.28 6.53 22.45
C PHE A 62 2.52 6.01 23.20
N LEU A 63 3.56 6.82 23.24
CA LEU A 63 4.80 6.56 23.93
C LEU A 63 4.94 7.59 25.05
N ASP A 64 4.92 7.15 26.28
CA ASP A 64 5.11 7.97 27.47
C ASP A 64 6.27 7.42 28.29
N ASN A 65 7.44 8.05 28.13
CA ASN A 65 8.68 7.67 28.79
C ASN A 65 9.08 6.19 28.57
N VAL A 66 8.81 5.66 27.37
CA VAL A 66 9.21 4.28 27.02
C VAL A 66 10.73 4.18 27.06
N CYS A 67 11.23 3.39 28.01
CA CYS A 67 12.66 3.16 28.17
C CYS A 67 13.10 2.00 27.26
N VAL A 68 13.99 2.26 26.31
CA VAL A 68 14.59 1.24 25.46
C VAL A 68 16.10 1.16 25.68
N HIS A 69 16.64 -0.06 25.71
CA HIS A 69 18.06 -0.28 25.81
C HIS A 69 18.79 0.10 24.52
N GLU A 70 20.03 0.52 24.57
CA GLU A 70 20.83 0.90 23.39
C GLU A 70 20.97 -0.22 22.35
N SER A 71 20.94 -1.49 22.78
CA SER A 71 20.94 -2.65 21.87
C SER A 71 19.68 -2.76 20.98
N CYS A 72 18.66 -1.97 21.26
CA CYS A 72 17.46 -1.86 20.43
C CYS A 72 17.65 -0.91 19.24
N ILE A 73 18.77 -0.20 19.15
CA ILE A 73 19.09 0.66 18.00
C ILE A 73 19.43 -0.22 16.80
N LEU A 74 18.73 0.00 15.70
CA LEU A 74 19.01 -0.63 14.41
C LEU A 74 20.00 0.25 13.64
N GLY A 75 21.20 -0.28 13.37
CA GLY A 75 22.31 0.49 12.81
C GLY A 75 23.01 1.32 13.89
N LYS A 76 23.26 2.59 13.61
CA LYS A 76 23.87 3.54 14.54
C LYS A 76 22.90 4.67 14.86
N PRO A 77 23.08 5.40 15.98
CA PRO A 77 22.37 6.65 16.20
C PRO A 77 22.52 7.58 15.00
N GLY A 78 21.39 8.08 14.48
CA GLY A 78 21.35 8.94 13.29
C GLY A 78 21.19 8.22 11.94
N ASP A 79 21.32 6.91 11.87
CA ASP A 79 21.16 6.12 10.62
C ASP A 79 19.68 5.86 10.24
N GLY A 80 18.72 6.37 10.99
CA GLY A 80 17.32 6.02 10.84
C GLY A 80 16.72 6.43 9.49
N PHE A 81 17.13 7.58 8.93
CA PHE A 81 16.55 8.05 7.68
C PHE A 81 16.88 7.16 6.46
N PRO A 82 18.14 6.75 6.22
CA PRO A 82 18.45 5.75 5.20
C PRO A 82 17.74 4.41 5.39
N ILE A 83 17.60 3.95 6.65
CA ILE A 83 16.87 2.71 6.98
C ILE A 83 15.39 2.86 6.62
N LEU A 84 14.76 3.99 6.98
CA LEU A 84 13.38 4.30 6.63
C LEU A 84 13.15 4.26 5.12
N LEU A 85 14.01 4.92 4.35
CA LEU A 85 13.89 4.96 2.89
C LEU A 85 13.96 3.56 2.27
N GLY A 86 14.91 2.74 2.71
CA GLY A 86 15.02 1.35 2.25
C GLY A 86 13.78 0.51 2.61
N THR A 87 13.29 0.63 3.85
CA THR A 87 12.10 -0.10 4.31
C THR A 87 10.87 0.28 3.49
N VAL A 88 10.65 1.59 3.30
CA VAL A 88 9.48 2.10 2.55
C VAL A 88 9.53 1.74 1.06
N ALA A 89 10.72 1.64 0.45
CA ALA A 89 10.84 1.19 -0.93
C ALA A 89 10.34 -0.26 -1.09
N HIS A 90 10.81 -1.18 -0.23
CA HIS A 90 10.39 -2.59 -0.27
C HIS A 90 8.91 -2.78 0.09
N SER A 91 8.39 -2.03 1.08
CA SER A 91 6.98 -2.12 1.45
C SER A 91 6.04 -1.71 0.30
N LYS A 92 6.42 -0.73 -0.52
CA LYS A 92 5.67 -0.35 -1.73
C LYS A 92 5.62 -1.45 -2.79
N VAL A 93 6.67 -2.25 -2.95
CA VAL A 93 6.65 -3.44 -3.83
C VAL A 93 5.61 -4.44 -3.35
N ALA A 94 5.64 -4.77 -2.04
CA ALA A 94 4.68 -5.68 -1.44
C ALA A 94 3.23 -5.16 -1.56
N LEU A 95 3.05 -3.84 -1.38
CA LEU A 95 1.77 -3.17 -1.56
C LEU A 95 1.25 -3.33 -3.00
N CYS A 96 2.08 -3.02 -4.00
CA CYS A 96 1.70 -3.18 -5.41
C CYS A 96 1.31 -4.64 -5.71
N ALA A 97 2.07 -5.61 -5.22
CA ALA A 97 1.77 -7.04 -5.40
C ALA A 97 0.42 -7.42 -4.76
N THR A 98 0.10 -6.88 -3.60
CA THR A 98 -1.20 -7.09 -2.92
C THR A 98 -2.35 -6.61 -3.80
N PHE A 99 -2.27 -5.39 -4.35
CA PHE A 99 -3.35 -4.85 -5.19
C PHE A 99 -3.41 -5.48 -6.59
N VAL A 100 -2.31 -5.93 -7.15
CA VAL A 100 -2.32 -6.82 -8.32
C VAL A 100 -3.09 -8.10 -8.01
N GLY A 101 -2.94 -8.65 -6.80
CA GLY A 101 -3.72 -9.81 -6.32
C GLY A 101 -5.23 -9.54 -6.28
N THR A 102 -5.66 -8.39 -5.77
CA THR A 102 -7.09 -8.02 -5.74
C THR A 102 -7.65 -7.83 -7.15
N MET A 103 -6.89 -7.19 -8.05
CA MET A 103 -7.27 -7.05 -9.46
C MET A 103 -7.43 -8.41 -10.14
N ALA A 104 -6.51 -9.34 -9.92
CA ALA A 104 -6.56 -10.69 -10.48
C ALA A 104 -7.78 -11.49 -9.98
N ALA A 105 -8.09 -11.38 -8.69
CA ALA A 105 -9.26 -12.02 -8.09
C ALA A 105 -10.57 -11.45 -8.67
N SER A 106 -10.69 -10.12 -8.76
CA SER A 106 -11.84 -9.44 -9.36
C SER A 106 -12.01 -9.79 -10.84
N TYR A 107 -10.91 -9.83 -11.60
CA TYR A 107 -10.92 -10.26 -13.00
C TYR A 107 -11.48 -11.66 -13.17
N SER A 108 -10.98 -12.61 -12.36
CA SER A 108 -11.43 -14.00 -12.42
C SER A 108 -12.92 -14.13 -12.10
N LEU A 109 -13.42 -13.40 -11.10
CA LEU A 109 -14.85 -13.37 -10.77
C LEU A 109 -15.68 -12.76 -11.89
N ALA A 110 -15.24 -11.63 -12.46
CA ALA A 110 -15.94 -10.97 -13.55
C ALA A 110 -16.03 -11.86 -14.81
N VAL A 111 -14.94 -12.54 -15.18
CA VAL A 111 -14.93 -13.48 -16.31
C VAL A 111 -15.86 -14.66 -16.05
N LYS A 112 -15.77 -15.29 -14.86
CA LYS A 112 -16.64 -16.41 -14.48
C LYS A 112 -18.11 -15.99 -14.54
N TYR A 113 -18.45 -14.85 -13.94
CA TYR A 113 -19.81 -14.33 -13.95
C TYR A 113 -20.28 -14.05 -15.39
N ALA A 114 -19.49 -13.37 -16.21
CA ALA A 114 -19.85 -13.02 -17.57
C ALA A 114 -20.11 -14.26 -18.47
N THR A 115 -19.39 -15.34 -18.23
CA THR A 115 -19.54 -16.59 -19.02
C THR A 115 -20.71 -17.46 -18.56
N THR A 116 -21.17 -17.32 -17.31
CA THR A 116 -22.24 -18.14 -16.74
C THR A 116 -23.59 -17.42 -16.67
N LYS A 117 -23.60 -16.11 -16.48
CA LYS A 117 -24.84 -15.32 -16.37
C LYS A 117 -25.55 -15.22 -17.72
N MET A 118 -26.77 -15.73 -17.77
CA MET A 118 -27.61 -15.68 -18.97
C MET A 118 -28.44 -14.39 -19.04
N HIS A 119 -28.57 -13.82 -20.21
CA HIS A 119 -29.49 -12.74 -20.54
C HIS A 119 -30.01 -12.93 -21.97
N ARG A 120 -31.34 -12.96 -22.17
CA ARG A 120 -31.97 -13.22 -23.48
C ARG A 120 -31.35 -14.43 -24.18
N ASP A 121 -31.34 -15.57 -23.50
CA ASP A 121 -30.92 -16.90 -24.00
C ASP A 121 -29.42 -17.02 -24.38
N LYS A 122 -28.59 -16.06 -23.99
CA LYS A 122 -27.15 -16.15 -24.22
C LYS A 122 -26.36 -15.61 -23.01
N PRO A 123 -25.12 -16.09 -22.79
CA PRO A 123 -24.25 -15.55 -21.77
C PRO A 123 -23.98 -14.07 -21.99
N ILE A 124 -23.87 -13.29 -20.90
CA ILE A 124 -23.57 -11.85 -21.00
C ILE A 124 -22.20 -11.57 -21.61
N SER A 125 -21.29 -12.52 -21.61
CA SER A 125 -20.00 -12.44 -22.32
C SER A 125 -20.11 -12.23 -23.84
N LYS A 126 -21.29 -12.48 -24.44
CA LYS A 126 -21.57 -12.23 -25.86
C LYS A 126 -21.93 -10.77 -26.17
N PHE A 127 -22.09 -9.92 -25.17
CA PHE A 127 -22.40 -8.51 -25.37
C PHE A 127 -21.12 -7.66 -25.46
N PRO A 128 -20.99 -6.82 -26.52
CA PRO A 128 -19.79 -5.98 -26.72
C PRO A 128 -19.44 -5.10 -25.51
N SER A 129 -20.45 -4.58 -24.80
CA SER A 129 -20.24 -3.76 -23.59
C SER A 129 -19.56 -4.52 -22.45
N ILE A 130 -19.77 -5.83 -22.34
CA ILE A 130 -19.10 -6.69 -21.36
C ILE A 130 -17.69 -7.04 -21.86
N GLN A 131 -17.55 -7.38 -23.15
CA GLN A 131 -16.25 -7.67 -23.75
C GLN A 131 -15.28 -6.50 -23.61
N LEU A 132 -15.75 -5.28 -23.85
CA LEU A 132 -14.97 -4.05 -23.66
C LEU A 132 -14.44 -3.94 -22.21
N LYS A 133 -15.32 -4.11 -21.21
CA LYS A 133 -14.92 -4.03 -19.80
C LYS A 133 -13.88 -5.10 -19.43
N ILE A 134 -14.10 -6.35 -19.86
CA ILE A 134 -13.17 -7.45 -19.59
C ILE A 134 -11.80 -7.17 -20.22
N ALA A 135 -11.76 -6.66 -21.46
CA ALA A 135 -10.50 -6.30 -22.11
C ALA A 135 -9.77 -5.15 -21.37
N GLN A 136 -10.50 -4.13 -20.91
CA GLN A 136 -9.93 -3.05 -20.11
C GLN A 136 -9.35 -3.55 -18.78
N ILE A 137 -10.08 -4.43 -18.07
CA ILE A 137 -9.60 -5.05 -16.84
C ILE A 137 -8.30 -5.84 -17.10
N ALA A 138 -8.29 -6.68 -18.15
CA ALA A 138 -7.13 -7.49 -18.50
C ALA A 138 -5.90 -6.63 -18.80
N ALA A 139 -6.04 -5.58 -19.60
CA ALA A 139 -4.93 -4.68 -19.94
C ALA A 139 -4.36 -3.97 -18.68
N LYS A 140 -5.23 -3.46 -17.79
CA LYS A 140 -4.83 -2.82 -16.53
C LYS A 140 -4.12 -3.82 -15.60
N LEU A 141 -4.63 -5.03 -15.47
CA LEU A 141 -4.04 -6.08 -14.65
C LEU A 141 -2.65 -6.47 -15.16
N GLU A 142 -2.48 -6.69 -16.47
CA GLU A 142 -1.18 -7.07 -17.03
C GLU A 142 -0.16 -5.92 -16.94
N SER A 143 -0.57 -4.68 -17.16
CA SER A 143 0.33 -3.54 -16.96
C SER A 143 0.79 -3.40 -15.51
N ALA A 144 -0.14 -3.58 -14.54
CA ALA A 144 0.20 -3.57 -13.12
C ALA A 144 1.18 -4.70 -12.74
N ARG A 145 0.97 -5.92 -13.28
CA ARG A 145 1.87 -7.06 -13.05
C ARG A 145 3.29 -6.81 -13.55
N LEU A 146 3.40 -6.33 -14.78
CA LEU A 146 4.69 -6.05 -15.41
C LEU A 146 5.45 -4.98 -14.64
N LEU A 147 4.79 -3.85 -14.30
CA LEU A 147 5.40 -2.78 -13.54
C LEU A 147 5.78 -3.20 -12.12
N THR A 148 4.95 -4.01 -11.46
CA THR A 148 5.26 -4.50 -10.10
C THR A 148 6.44 -5.47 -10.11
N ARG A 149 6.57 -6.31 -11.13
CA ARG A 149 7.70 -7.22 -11.30
C ARG A 149 8.98 -6.44 -11.56
N GLU A 150 8.95 -5.53 -12.51
CA GLU A 150 10.06 -4.64 -12.83
C GLU A 150 10.53 -3.85 -11.61
N LEU A 151 9.57 -3.34 -10.82
CA LEU A 151 9.86 -2.67 -9.56
C LEU A 151 10.58 -3.59 -8.57
N ALA A 152 10.12 -4.83 -8.42
CA ALA A 152 10.73 -5.79 -7.51
C ALA A 152 12.18 -6.15 -7.91
N GLU A 153 12.46 -6.25 -9.21
CA GLU A 153 13.80 -6.56 -9.71
C GLU A 153 14.80 -5.42 -9.49
N HIS A 154 14.34 -4.17 -9.46
CA HIS A 154 15.21 -2.99 -9.39
C HIS A 154 15.23 -2.28 -8.02
N THR A 155 14.38 -2.69 -7.07
CA THR A 155 14.31 -2.02 -5.75
C THR A 155 15.58 -2.19 -4.92
N ASP A 156 16.37 -3.22 -5.18
CA ASP A 156 17.65 -3.47 -4.49
C ASP A 156 18.82 -2.68 -5.09
N ASP A 157 18.66 -2.13 -6.30
CA ASP A 157 19.69 -1.29 -6.90
C ASP A 157 19.73 0.09 -6.26
N ARG A 158 20.75 0.32 -5.44
CA ARG A 158 20.97 1.59 -4.73
C ARG A 158 22.01 2.48 -5.42
N SER A 159 22.39 2.18 -6.65
CA SER A 159 23.38 2.98 -7.41
C SER A 159 22.90 4.42 -7.65
N ASN A 160 21.57 4.63 -7.74
CA ASN A 160 20.94 5.94 -7.83
C ASN A 160 19.66 5.97 -6.98
N ILE A 161 19.78 6.42 -5.74
CA ILE A 161 18.68 6.43 -4.76
C ILE A 161 17.51 7.32 -5.22
N ASP A 162 17.77 8.46 -5.83
CA ASP A 162 16.71 9.39 -6.23
C ASP A 162 15.93 8.87 -7.44
N GLN A 163 16.62 8.25 -8.39
CA GLN A 163 15.96 7.53 -9.47
C GLN A 163 15.10 6.39 -8.95
N MET A 164 15.62 5.62 -8.01
CA MET A 164 14.87 4.53 -7.38
C MET A 164 13.63 5.05 -6.65
N LYS A 165 13.74 6.11 -5.83
CA LYS A 165 12.59 6.75 -5.17
C LYS A 165 11.52 7.21 -6.17
N ALA A 166 11.94 7.87 -7.24
CA ALA A 166 11.05 8.36 -8.30
C ALA A 166 10.31 7.20 -8.97
N TRP A 167 11.03 6.14 -9.34
CA TRP A 167 10.47 4.95 -9.97
C TRP A 167 9.48 4.22 -9.06
N VAL A 168 9.88 3.94 -7.81
CA VAL A 168 9.02 3.31 -6.79
C VAL A 168 7.74 4.14 -6.56
N GLY A 169 7.88 5.46 -6.47
CA GLY A 169 6.75 6.36 -6.27
C GLY A 169 5.78 6.34 -7.45
N MET A 170 6.30 6.43 -8.68
CA MET A 170 5.53 6.41 -9.92
C MET A 170 4.73 5.12 -10.09
N VAL A 171 5.37 3.96 -9.90
CA VAL A 171 4.73 2.65 -10.03
C VAL A 171 3.69 2.46 -8.94
N LYS A 172 4.01 2.82 -7.69
CA LYS A 172 3.05 2.74 -6.57
C LYS A 172 1.81 3.57 -6.85
N ALA A 173 1.95 4.81 -7.25
CA ALA A 173 0.81 5.69 -7.54
C ALA A 173 -0.05 5.13 -8.68
N TYR A 174 0.57 4.69 -9.77
CA TYR A 174 -0.13 4.10 -10.91
C TYR A 174 -0.88 2.83 -10.54
N VAL A 175 -0.22 1.86 -9.90
CA VAL A 175 -0.85 0.58 -9.51
C VAL A 175 -1.98 0.80 -8.52
N SER A 176 -1.81 1.73 -7.57
CA SER A 176 -2.86 2.10 -6.61
C SER A 176 -4.13 2.58 -7.33
N ASP A 177 -4.01 3.53 -8.26
CA ASP A 177 -5.17 4.10 -8.95
C ASP A 177 -5.86 3.09 -9.85
N ILE A 178 -5.08 2.37 -10.69
CA ILE A 178 -5.68 1.39 -11.60
C ILE A 178 -6.26 0.18 -10.87
N SER A 179 -5.85 -0.09 -9.62
CA SER A 179 -6.48 -1.14 -8.81
C SER A 179 -7.93 -0.79 -8.47
N VAL A 180 -8.18 0.47 -8.09
CA VAL A 180 -9.54 0.98 -7.84
C VAL A 180 -10.38 0.91 -9.10
N GLU A 181 -9.86 1.43 -10.21
CA GLU A 181 -10.58 1.41 -11.50
C GLU A 181 -10.89 -0.02 -11.97
N THR A 182 -9.95 -0.94 -11.82
CA THR A 182 -10.13 -2.33 -12.24
C THR A 182 -11.18 -3.04 -11.41
N ASN A 183 -11.14 -2.87 -10.09
CA ASN A 183 -12.11 -3.49 -9.19
C ASN A 183 -13.52 -2.90 -9.38
N LEU A 184 -13.63 -1.60 -9.66
CA LEU A 184 -14.89 -0.95 -10.04
C LEU A 184 -15.44 -1.47 -11.37
N LEU A 185 -14.59 -1.64 -12.38
CA LEU A 185 -15.00 -2.24 -13.66
C LEU A 185 -15.50 -3.67 -13.48
N ALA A 186 -14.82 -4.47 -12.66
CA ALA A 186 -15.24 -5.83 -12.33
C ALA A 186 -16.62 -5.84 -11.63
N MET A 187 -16.83 -4.95 -10.66
CA MET A 187 -18.13 -4.78 -10.02
C MET A 187 -19.22 -4.38 -11.03
N ASN A 188 -18.92 -3.51 -12.00
CA ASN A 188 -19.83 -3.11 -13.06
C ASN A 188 -20.18 -4.25 -14.05
N VAL A 189 -19.32 -5.26 -14.21
CA VAL A 189 -19.63 -6.47 -15.00
C VAL A 189 -20.71 -7.29 -14.30
N LEU A 190 -20.69 -7.36 -12.96
CA LEU A 190 -21.69 -8.07 -12.16
C LEU A 190 -23.02 -7.29 -12.02
N GLY A 191 -23.00 -5.97 -12.25
CA GLY A 191 -24.18 -5.12 -12.06
C GLY A 191 -24.66 -5.11 -10.61
N ALA A 192 -25.95 -5.25 -10.36
CA ALA A 192 -26.53 -5.23 -9.01
C ALA A 192 -25.94 -6.33 -8.09
N TYR A 193 -25.55 -7.46 -8.62
CA TYR A 193 -24.88 -8.51 -7.83
C TYR A 193 -23.46 -8.09 -7.37
N GLY A 194 -22.83 -7.17 -8.08
CA GLY A 194 -21.50 -6.67 -7.73
C GLY A 194 -21.43 -5.89 -6.43
N VAL A 195 -22.56 -5.39 -5.92
CA VAL A 195 -22.62 -4.66 -4.65
C VAL A 195 -23.02 -5.53 -3.46
N THR A 196 -23.19 -6.83 -3.68
CA THR A 196 -23.56 -7.77 -2.62
C THR A 196 -22.35 -8.55 -2.11
N GLU A 197 -22.33 -8.85 -0.81
CA GLU A 197 -21.20 -9.54 -0.16
C GLU A 197 -21.01 -10.99 -0.66
N GLU A 198 -22.06 -11.63 -1.17
CA GLU A 198 -22.01 -13.00 -1.69
C GLU A 198 -21.04 -13.15 -2.87
N TYR A 199 -20.89 -12.12 -3.69
CA TYR A 199 -19.99 -12.14 -4.84
C TYR A 199 -18.58 -11.63 -4.54
N LYS A 200 -18.32 -11.06 -3.35
CA LYS A 200 -17.02 -10.62 -2.83
C LYS A 200 -16.27 -9.57 -3.67
N VAL A 201 -16.77 -9.18 -4.84
CA VAL A 201 -16.10 -8.19 -5.71
C VAL A 201 -16.13 -6.80 -5.07
N GLU A 202 -17.20 -6.49 -4.30
CA GLU A 202 -17.33 -5.25 -3.55
C GLU A 202 -16.21 -5.09 -2.52
N ARG A 203 -15.79 -6.20 -1.86
CA ARG A 203 -14.71 -6.20 -0.90
C ARG A 203 -13.38 -5.82 -1.55
N TYR A 204 -13.07 -6.37 -2.72
CA TYR A 204 -11.85 -6.01 -3.44
C TYR A 204 -11.82 -4.54 -3.84
N LEU A 205 -12.99 -3.96 -4.19
CA LEU A 205 -13.08 -2.53 -4.41
C LEU A 205 -12.82 -1.73 -3.12
N ARG A 206 -13.48 -2.08 -2.01
CA ARG A 206 -13.26 -1.41 -0.73
C ARG A 206 -11.79 -1.50 -0.28
N ASP A 207 -11.18 -2.66 -0.40
CA ASP A 207 -9.77 -2.86 -0.07
C ASP A 207 -8.87 -1.99 -0.95
N SER A 208 -9.17 -1.88 -2.26
CA SER A 208 -8.37 -1.07 -3.18
C SER A 208 -8.49 0.44 -2.96
N LEU A 209 -9.60 0.93 -2.37
CA LEU A 209 -9.75 2.35 -2.03
C LEU A 209 -8.69 2.85 -1.04
N ILE A 210 -8.07 1.96 -0.29
CA ILE A 210 -7.00 2.30 0.66
C ILE A 210 -5.67 2.55 -0.07
N ALA A 211 -5.42 1.88 -1.21
CA ALA A 211 -4.14 1.90 -1.92
C ALA A 211 -3.58 3.30 -2.22
N PRO A 212 -4.37 4.28 -2.71
CA PRO A 212 -3.85 5.62 -2.98
C PRO A 212 -3.41 6.39 -1.72
N HIS A 213 -3.84 5.96 -0.54
CA HIS A 213 -3.70 6.73 0.71
C HIS A 213 -2.62 6.20 1.66
N ILE A 214 -2.15 4.97 1.48
CA ILE A 214 -1.14 4.34 2.34
C ILE A 214 0.25 4.32 1.67
N GLU A 215 1.30 4.10 2.45
CA GLU A 215 2.71 4.09 2.01
C GLU A 215 3.12 5.37 1.24
N GLY A 216 2.58 6.51 1.70
CA GLY A 216 2.66 7.80 1.03
C GLY A 216 1.59 7.97 -0.04
N VAL A 217 0.77 8.99 0.11
CA VAL A 217 -0.36 9.29 -0.79
C VAL A 217 0.09 9.42 -2.24
N SER A 218 -0.74 8.97 -3.18
CA SER A 218 -0.39 8.91 -4.60
C SER A 218 0.10 10.25 -5.16
N ASP A 219 -0.48 11.38 -4.72
CA ASP A 219 -0.06 12.70 -5.19
C ASP A 219 1.34 13.07 -4.72
N LEU A 220 1.71 12.75 -3.46
CA LEU A 220 3.08 12.95 -2.99
C LEU A 220 4.07 12.10 -3.80
N GLN A 221 3.70 10.86 -4.13
CA GLN A 221 4.54 9.99 -4.95
C GLN A 221 4.75 10.56 -6.37
N ARG A 222 3.71 11.16 -6.95
CA ARG A 222 3.80 11.86 -8.25
C ARG A 222 4.66 13.11 -8.18
N ILE A 223 4.56 13.89 -7.10
CA ILE A 223 5.41 15.05 -6.87
C ILE A 223 6.88 14.65 -6.81
N ILE A 224 7.22 13.61 -6.02
CA ILE A 224 8.59 13.09 -5.91
C ILE A 224 9.12 12.65 -7.29
N ALA A 225 8.33 11.91 -8.05
CA ALA A 225 8.70 11.48 -9.39
C ALA A 225 8.85 12.66 -10.36
N GLY A 226 7.92 13.61 -10.32
CA GLY A 226 7.94 14.79 -11.16
C GLY A 226 9.15 15.68 -10.90
N SER A 227 9.49 15.91 -9.63
CA SER A 227 10.66 16.72 -9.27
C SER A 227 11.98 16.08 -9.72
N TYR A 228 12.09 14.75 -9.62
CA TYR A 228 13.25 14.04 -10.14
C TYR A 228 13.37 14.21 -11.67
N ILE A 229 12.27 14.02 -12.41
CA ILE A 229 12.24 14.15 -13.87
C ILE A 229 12.61 15.59 -14.31
N LEU A 230 12.17 16.58 -13.54
CA LEU A 230 12.42 18.00 -13.82
C LEU A 230 13.77 18.50 -13.28
N GLY A 231 14.52 17.68 -12.53
CA GLY A 231 15.79 18.08 -11.91
C GLY A 231 15.62 19.09 -10.76
N THR A 232 14.48 19.09 -10.06
CA THR A 232 14.16 19.98 -8.92
C THR A 232 14.02 19.23 -7.61
N SER A 233 14.57 18.02 -7.50
CA SER A 233 14.44 17.16 -6.32
C SER A 233 15.02 17.75 -5.03
N ASP A 234 16.04 18.60 -5.14
CA ASP A 234 16.71 19.24 -3.99
C ASP A 234 15.83 20.32 -3.31
N GLU A 235 14.74 20.74 -3.96
CA GLU A 235 13.82 21.76 -3.43
C GLU A 235 12.67 21.18 -2.59
N LEU A 236 12.55 19.85 -2.52
CA LEU A 236 11.46 19.15 -1.84
C LEU A 236 11.82 18.63 -0.44
N VAL A 237 13.01 18.93 0.07
CA VAL A 237 13.49 18.46 1.38
C VAL A 237 13.27 19.52 2.45
#